data_1b91e6e98fd935270b825de8cf38eeab
#
_entry.id   1b91e6e98fd935270b825de8cf38eeab
#
_cell.length_a   1.000
_cell.length_b   1.000
_cell.length_c   1.000
_cell.angle_alpha   90.00
_cell.angle_beta   90.00
_cell.angle_gamma   90.00
#
_symmetry.space_group_name_H-M   'P 1'
#
loop_
_entity.id
_entity.type
_entity.pdbx_description
1 polymer ?
#
loop_
_entity_poly.entity_id
_entity_poly.type
_entity_poly.pdbx_seq_one_letter_code
_entity_poly.pdbx_strand_id
1 'polypeptide(L)'
;VVFPFVALCASVAVSLNAQGYDFLMRAHGLVDVQTVAPRVQVSLKYATTDNFMGVNMYGNLRRAYLHPNLAKALARAQVLLEKECPGYRFLVYDAARPLSMQRRMYERVAGTPNRIYVAKPHRGGRHNYGVAVDLTIVDDRGRVLDMGSSFDHFGATSHLGREHELVRSGIFAPEVPRNRALMRRILGQVGLCPYAKEWWHYQERMSMPEVRRRYRLLDF
;
A
#
# COMPACT_ATOMS: atom_id res chain seq x y z
N VAL A 1 -38.62 -28.72 34.36
CA VAL A 1 -37.63 -27.62 34.25
C VAL A 1 -36.75 -27.98 33.08
N VAL A 2 -36.94 -27.29 31.96
CA VAL A 2 -36.16 -27.47 30.72
C VAL A 2 -35.12 -26.36 30.68
N PHE A 3 -33.84 -26.72 30.77
CA PHE A 3 -32.74 -25.76 30.56
C PHE A 3 -32.48 -25.60 29.07
N PRO A 4 -32.38 -24.38 28.55
CA PRO A 4 -31.98 -24.17 27.15
C PRO A 4 -30.46 -24.36 27.04
N PHE A 5 -30.04 -25.22 26.12
CA PHE A 5 -28.67 -25.37 25.68
C PHE A 5 -28.31 -24.13 24.86
N VAL A 6 -27.52 -23.22 25.42
CA VAL A 6 -26.91 -22.12 24.66
C VAL A 6 -25.69 -22.72 23.98
N ALA A 7 -25.79 -22.96 22.66
CA ALA A 7 -24.66 -23.31 21.83
C ALA A 7 -23.77 -22.09 21.65
N LEU A 8 -22.65 -22.10 22.37
CA LEU A 8 -21.59 -21.09 22.20
C LEU A 8 -20.86 -21.40 20.87
N CYS A 9 -21.26 -20.75 19.76
CA CYS A 9 -20.52 -20.77 18.55
C CYS A 9 -19.22 -19.94 18.75
N ALA A 10 -18.15 -20.60 19.20
CA ALA A 10 -16.83 -20.05 19.16
C ALA A 10 -16.38 -19.99 17.69
N SER A 11 -16.43 -18.80 17.07
CA SER A 11 -15.80 -18.54 15.80
C SER A 11 -14.28 -18.67 15.98
N VAL A 12 -13.73 -19.80 15.61
CA VAL A 12 -12.27 -19.98 15.49
C VAL A 12 -11.82 -19.10 14.34
N ALA A 13 -11.29 -17.93 14.65
CA ALA A 13 -10.59 -17.11 13.69
C ALA A 13 -9.30 -17.87 13.31
N VAL A 14 -9.34 -18.62 12.21
CA VAL A 14 -8.15 -19.24 11.64
C VAL A 14 -7.25 -18.10 11.17
N SER A 15 -6.17 -17.82 11.91
CA SER A 15 -5.14 -16.92 11.45
C SER A 15 -4.43 -17.58 10.28
N LEU A 16 -4.62 -17.07 9.08
CA LEU A 16 -3.90 -17.51 7.89
C LEU A 16 -2.39 -17.28 8.11
N ASN A 17 -1.59 -18.31 7.89
CA ASN A 17 -0.15 -18.21 7.85
C ASN A 17 0.30 -17.61 6.49
N ALA A 18 1.59 -17.32 6.32
CA ALA A 18 2.13 -16.74 5.08
C ALA A 18 1.81 -17.59 3.85
N GLN A 19 1.85 -18.92 3.95
CA GLN A 19 1.52 -19.84 2.86
C GLN A 19 0.05 -19.77 2.47
N GLY A 20 -0.84 -19.60 3.44
CA GLY A 20 -2.27 -19.39 3.18
C GLY A 20 -2.54 -18.08 2.44
N TYR A 21 -1.88 -16.98 2.80
CA TYR A 21 -1.99 -15.72 2.08
C TYR A 21 -1.39 -15.81 0.67
N ASP A 22 -0.21 -16.41 0.50
CA ASP A 22 0.42 -16.62 -0.80
C ASP A 22 -0.50 -17.41 -1.76
N PHE A 23 -1.12 -18.48 -1.26
CA PHE A 23 -2.08 -19.27 -2.02
C PHE A 23 -3.29 -18.44 -2.45
N LEU A 24 -3.94 -17.75 -1.50
CA LEU A 24 -5.14 -16.96 -1.78
C LEU A 24 -4.86 -15.79 -2.74
N MET A 25 -3.73 -15.09 -2.58
CA MET A 25 -3.34 -14.01 -3.49
C MET A 25 -3.19 -14.54 -4.93
N ARG A 26 -2.50 -15.68 -5.12
CA ARG A 26 -2.33 -16.30 -6.43
C ARG A 26 -3.65 -16.82 -7.01
N ALA A 27 -4.51 -17.42 -6.18
CA ALA A 27 -5.84 -17.88 -6.58
C ALA A 27 -6.77 -16.73 -7.04
N HIS A 28 -6.49 -15.50 -6.59
CA HIS A 28 -7.15 -14.27 -7.06
C HIS A 28 -6.47 -13.64 -8.31
N GLY A 29 -5.51 -14.35 -8.93
CA GLY A 29 -4.84 -13.89 -10.14
C GLY A 29 -3.75 -12.84 -9.90
N LEU A 30 -3.33 -12.63 -8.65
CA LEU A 30 -2.25 -11.71 -8.34
C LEU A 30 -0.88 -12.38 -8.52
N VAL A 31 0.12 -11.56 -8.81
CA VAL A 31 1.52 -11.99 -8.95
C VAL A 31 2.38 -11.37 -7.86
N ASP A 32 3.37 -12.10 -7.40
CA ASP A 32 4.43 -11.58 -6.54
C ASP A 32 5.23 -10.53 -7.31
N VAL A 33 5.32 -9.32 -6.75
CA VAL A 33 6.00 -8.18 -7.37
C VAL A 33 7.44 -8.55 -7.75
N GLN A 34 8.17 -9.25 -6.89
CA GLN A 34 9.58 -9.56 -7.12
C GLN A 34 9.80 -10.63 -8.20
N THR A 35 8.78 -11.41 -8.57
CA THR A 35 8.87 -12.30 -9.75
C THR A 35 8.79 -11.54 -11.07
N VAL A 36 8.15 -10.37 -11.09
CA VAL A 36 7.96 -9.51 -12.29
C VAL A 36 8.97 -8.36 -12.33
N ALA A 37 9.31 -7.84 -11.17
CA ALA A 37 10.21 -6.70 -10.96
C ALA A 37 11.27 -7.05 -9.89
N PRO A 38 12.26 -7.92 -10.18
CA PRO A 38 13.18 -8.47 -9.17
C PRO A 38 14.07 -7.42 -8.50
N ARG A 39 14.21 -6.24 -9.11
CA ARG A 39 15.00 -5.14 -8.55
C ARG A 39 14.19 -4.24 -7.61
N VAL A 40 12.86 -4.34 -7.59
CA VAL A 40 12.00 -3.68 -6.61
C VAL A 40 12.18 -4.37 -5.26
N GLN A 41 12.42 -3.58 -4.23
CA GLN A 41 12.51 -4.08 -2.86
C GLN A 41 11.12 -4.14 -2.21
N VAL A 42 10.96 -5.01 -1.23
CA VAL A 42 9.71 -5.17 -0.47
C VAL A 42 10.01 -5.16 1.03
N SER A 43 9.29 -4.29 1.75
CA SER A 43 9.31 -4.21 3.21
C SER A 43 7.91 -3.88 3.70
N LEU A 44 7.03 -4.90 3.75
CA LEU A 44 5.62 -4.72 4.10
C LEU A 44 5.50 -4.17 5.52
N LYS A 45 5.08 -2.92 5.65
CA LYS A 45 4.93 -2.22 6.93
C LYS A 45 3.87 -2.89 7.82
N TYR A 46 2.79 -3.39 7.23
CA TYR A 46 1.76 -4.12 7.97
C TYR A 46 2.15 -5.55 8.38
N ALA A 47 3.32 -6.04 7.95
CA ALA A 47 3.97 -7.24 8.48
C ALA A 47 4.92 -6.95 9.66
N THR A 48 4.92 -5.73 10.17
CA THR A 48 5.66 -5.24 11.33
C THR A 48 4.74 -4.44 12.25
N THR A 49 5.29 -3.82 13.28
CA THR A 49 4.58 -2.84 14.14
C THR A 49 4.74 -1.39 13.66
N ASP A 50 5.59 -1.14 12.65
CA ASP A 50 5.85 0.18 12.08
C ASP A 50 4.77 0.56 11.05
N ASN A 51 3.55 0.80 11.55
CA ASN A 51 2.35 1.20 10.82
C ASN A 51 1.34 1.85 11.79
N PHE A 52 0.30 2.50 11.29
CA PHE A 52 -0.67 3.21 12.14
C PHE A 52 -1.50 2.30 13.06
N MET A 53 -1.55 1.00 12.78
CA MET A 53 -2.20 0.01 13.66
C MET A 53 -1.37 -0.33 14.89
N GLY A 54 -0.03 -0.12 14.83
CA GLY A 54 0.92 -0.47 15.88
C GLY A 54 1.10 -1.97 16.10
N VAL A 55 0.57 -2.81 15.19
CA VAL A 55 0.62 -4.28 15.29
C VAL A 55 0.95 -4.92 13.95
N ASN A 56 1.54 -6.11 13.99
CA ASN A 56 1.71 -6.94 12.80
C ASN A 56 0.35 -7.51 12.37
N MET A 57 -0.15 -7.06 11.23
CA MET A 57 -1.42 -7.49 10.66
C MET A 57 -1.29 -8.66 9.68
N TYR A 58 -0.13 -8.75 9.00
CA TYR A 58 0.10 -9.72 7.94
C TYR A 58 0.81 -10.99 8.40
N GLY A 59 1.11 -11.09 9.71
CA GLY A 59 1.82 -12.25 10.27
C GLY A 59 3.18 -12.44 9.60
N ASN A 60 3.39 -13.59 8.98
CA ASN A 60 4.64 -13.95 8.32
C ASN A 60 4.66 -13.65 6.80
N LEU A 61 3.63 -12.99 6.25
CA LEU A 61 3.64 -12.57 4.86
C LEU A 61 4.80 -11.58 4.62
N ARG A 62 5.63 -11.85 3.61
CA ARG A 62 6.79 -11.01 3.24
C ARG A 62 6.77 -10.61 1.78
N ARG A 63 5.86 -11.18 0.98
CA ARG A 63 5.72 -10.91 -0.44
C ARG A 63 4.65 -9.88 -0.71
N ALA A 64 4.94 -8.94 -1.61
CA ALA A 64 3.98 -7.97 -2.11
C ALA A 64 3.29 -8.55 -3.35
N TYR A 65 1.96 -8.59 -3.33
CA TYR A 65 1.16 -9.08 -4.45
C TYR A 65 0.44 -7.93 -5.14
N LEU A 66 0.44 -7.92 -6.47
CA LEU A 66 -0.28 -6.95 -7.29
C LEU A 66 -0.98 -7.65 -8.46
N HIS A 67 -1.98 -6.97 -9.02
CA HIS A 67 -2.51 -7.38 -10.32
C HIS A 67 -1.39 -7.34 -11.38
N PRO A 68 -1.32 -8.29 -12.34
CA PRO A 68 -0.22 -8.39 -13.30
C PRO A 68 0.08 -7.10 -14.07
N ASN A 69 -0.94 -6.32 -14.43
CA ASN A 69 -0.74 -5.05 -15.13
C ASN A 69 0.00 -4.02 -14.28
N LEU A 70 -0.38 -3.88 -13.01
CA LEU A 70 0.29 -2.97 -12.08
C LEU A 70 1.72 -3.42 -11.77
N ALA A 71 1.94 -4.73 -11.57
CA ALA A 71 3.28 -5.29 -11.38
C ALA A 71 4.20 -5.03 -12.59
N LYS A 72 3.70 -5.21 -13.82
CA LYS A 72 4.43 -4.87 -15.05
C LYS A 72 4.69 -3.36 -15.18
N ALA A 73 3.74 -2.52 -14.79
CA ALA A 73 3.96 -1.07 -14.76
C ALA A 73 5.07 -0.70 -13.77
N LEU A 74 5.07 -1.29 -12.58
CA LEU A 74 6.10 -1.06 -11.57
C LEU A 74 7.48 -1.54 -12.04
N ALA A 75 7.56 -2.68 -12.76
CA ALA A 75 8.80 -3.15 -13.38
C ALA A 75 9.37 -2.12 -14.38
N ARG A 76 8.51 -1.56 -15.26
CA ARG A 76 8.92 -0.49 -16.19
C ARG A 76 9.36 0.77 -15.44
N ALA A 77 8.64 1.13 -14.38
CA ALA A 77 9.01 2.28 -13.54
C ALA A 77 10.39 2.09 -12.90
N GLN A 78 10.71 0.89 -12.44
CA GLN A 78 12.03 0.57 -11.87
C GLN A 78 13.14 0.76 -12.91
N VAL A 79 12.94 0.31 -14.14
CA VAL A 79 13.91 0.52 -15.22
C VAL A 79 14.12 2.02 -15.51
N LEU A 80 13.05 2.81 -15.55
CA LEU A 80 13.12 4.26 -15.75
C LEU A 80 13.85 4.95 -14.59
N LEU A 81 13.55 4.56 -13.35
CA LEU A 81 14.21 5.11 -12.18
C LEU A 81 15.72 4.84 -12.21
N GLU A 82 16.13 3.63 -12.53
CA GLU A 82 17.54 3.25 -12.61
C GLU A 82 18.30 3.93 -13.74
N LYS A 83 17.62 4.16 -14.85
CA LYS A 83 18.20 4.90 -15.99
C LYS A 83 18.53 6.34 -15.60
N GLU A 84 17.69 6.96 -14.79
CA GLU A 84 17.87 8.36 -14.36
C GLU A 84 18.76 8.49 -13.12
N CYS A 85 18.57 7.58 -12.16
CA CYS A 85 19.29 7.53 -10.89
C CYS A 85 19.89 6.14 -10.72
N PRO A 86 21.12 5.87 -11.25
CA PRO A 86 21.75 4.55 -11.15
C PRO A 86 21.84 4.06 -9.70
N GLY A 87 21.45 2.81 -9.47
CA GLY A 87 21.44 2.19 -8.15
C GLY A 87 20.18 2.45 -7.30
N TYR A 88 19.33 3.42 -7.66
CA TYR A 88 18.09 3.70 -6.94
C TYR A 88 17.05 2.61 -7.21
N ARG A 89 16.22 2.32 -6.19
CA ARG A 89 15.17 1.29 -6.28
C ARG A 89 13.89 1.76 -5.62
N PHE A 90 12.77 1.28 -6.15
CA PHE A 90 11.51 1.35 -5.40
C PHE A 90 11.53 0.36 -4.24
N LEU A 91 10.94 0.78 -3.11
CA LEU A 91 10.71 -0.03 -1.92
C LEU A 91 9.22 -0.04 -1.61
N VAL A 92 8.58 -1.19 -1.76
CA VAL A 92 7.14 -1.39 -1.53
C VAL A 92 6.87 -1.55 -0.04
N TYR A 93 5.95 -0.74 0.49
CA TYR A 93 5.47 -0.74 1.87
C TYR A 93 4.15 -1.48 2.05
N ASP A 94 3.24 -1.40 1.06
CA ASP A 94 2.00 -2.18 1.00
C ASP A 94 1.56 -2.38 -0.45
N ALA A 95 0.75 -3.43 -0.68
CA ALA A 95 0.28 -3.80 -2.01
C ALA A 95 -1.16 -4.35 -1.95
N ALA A 96 -1.43 -5.54 -2.48
CA ALA A 96 -2.73 -6.19 -2.34
C ALA A 96 -3.02 -6.48 -0.86
N ARG A 97 -4.17 -6.02 -0.39
CA ARG A 97 -4.60 -6.10 1.00
C ARG A 97 -5.91 -6.87 1.10
N PRO A 98 -5.96 -7.98 1.87
CA PRO A 98 -7.22 -8.69 2.13
C PRO A 98 -8.28 -7.79 2.76
N LEU A 99 -9.54 -8.05 2.44
CA LEU A 99 -10.65 -7.25 2.99
C LEU A 99 -10.80 -7.41 4.50
N SER A 100 -10.43 -8.56 5.05
CA SER A 100 -10.36 -8.78 6.49
C SER A 100 -9.42 -7.79 7.18
N MET A 101 -8.26 -7.49 6.59
CA MET A 101 -7.33 -6.48 7.10
C MET A 101 -7.89 -5.07 6.97
N GLN A 102 -8.55 -4.77 5.85
CA GLN A 102 -9.22 -3.48 5.64
C GLN A 102 -10.31 -3.21 6.69
N ARG A 103 -11.07 -4.23 7.11
CA ARG A 103 -12.07 -4.12 8.19
C ARG A 103 -11.41 -3.71 9.50
N ARG A 104 -10.38 -4.42 9.92
CA ARG A 104 -9.62 -4.11 11.15
C ARG A 104 -9.03 -2.70 11.13
N MET A 105 -8.47 -2.27 9.99
CA MET A 105 -7.96 -0.90 9.81
C MET A 105 -9.06 0.15 9.94
N TYR A 106 -10.21 -0.09 9.33
CA TYR A 106 -11.33 0.83 9.39
C TYR A 106 -11.92 0.93 10.81
N GLU A 107 -12.06 -0.19 11.51
CA GLU A 107 -12.51 -0.24 12.90
C GLU A 107 -11.60 0.60 13.81
N ARG A 108 -10.29 0.58 13.59
CA ARG A 108 -9.31 1.38 14.35
C ARG A 108 -9.54 2.88 14.23
N VAL A 109 -9.97 3.36 13.07
CA VAL A 109 -10.18 4.79 12.78
C VAL A 109 -11.66 5.20 12.79
N ALA A 110 -12.58 4.26 12.92
CA ALA A 110 -14.02 4.54 13.01
C ALA A 110 -14.29 5.50 14.18
N GLY A 111 -15.09 6.55 13.90
CA GLY A 111 -15.39 7.59 14.90
C GLY A 111 -14.28 8.63 15.11
N THR A 112 -13.14 8.52 14.42
CA THR A 112 -12.06 9.52 14.46
C THR A 112 -11.99 10.36 13.18
N PRO A 113 -11.34 11.55 13.18
CA PRO A 113 -11.05 12.31 11.97
C PRO A 113 -10.23 11.52 10.93
N ASN A 114 -9.42 10.55 11.37
CA ASN A 114 -8.55 9.75 10.52
C ASN A 114 -9.29 8.75 9.62
N ARG A 115 -10.60 8.54 9.83
CA ARG A 115 -11.43 7.66 8.98
C ARG A 115 -11.40 8.03 7.49
N ILE A 116 -11.03 9.26 7.15
CA ILE A 116 -10.95 9.73 5.76
C ILE A 116 -9.77 9.13 4.98
N TYR A 117 -8.77 8.59 5.67
CA TYR A 117 -7.60 7.95 5.09
C TYR A 117 -7.79 6.45 4.87
N VAL A 118 -8.83 5.84 5.45
CA VAL A 118 -9.05 4.39 5.37
C VAL A 118 -10.35 4.10 4.62
N ALA A 119 -10.26 3.38 3.52
CA ALA A 119 -11.41 3.03 2.69
C ALA A 119 -12.44 2.19 3.48
N LYS A 120 -13.73 2.46 3.26
CA LYS A 120 -14.83 1.70 3.88
C LYS A 120 -14.78 0.23 3.45
N PRO A 121 -14.85 -0.75 4.38
CA PRO A 121 -14.62 -2.15 4.08
C PRO A 121 -15.72 -2.81 3.24
N HIS A 122 -16.98 -2.32 3.27
CA HIS A 122 -18.10 -2.97 2.59
C HIS A 122 -17.93 -3.08 1.06
N ARG A 123 -17.10 -2.20 0.46
CA ARG A 123 -16.79 -2.20 -0.98
C ARG A 123 -15.29 -2.24 -1.27
N GLY A 124 -14.46 -2.20 -0.23
CA GLY A 124 -13.01 -2.11 -0.33
C GLY A 124 -12.48 -0.86 -1.01
N GLY A 125 -11.18 -0.61 -0.82
CA GLY A 125 -10.36 0.35 -1.56
C GLY A 125 -9.56 -0.35 -2.68
N ARG A 126 -8.68 0.39 -3.35
CA ARG A 126 -7.90 -0.13 -4.49
C ARG A 126 -6.93 -1.25 -4.11
N HIS A 127 -6.33 -1.21 -2.91
CA HIS A 127 -5.51 -2.29 -2.38
C HIS A 127 -6.27 -3.62 -2.29
N ASN A 128 -7.57 -3.56 -2.00
CA ASN A 128 -8.42 -4.76 -1.90
C ASN A 128 -8.77 -5.39 -3.25
N TYR A 129 -8.27 -4.82 -4.34
CA TYR A 129 -8.33 -5.36 -5.71
C TYR A 129 -6.95 -5.58 -6.33
N GLY A 130 -5.87 -5.33 -5.56
CA GLY A 130 -4.50 -5.46 -6.04
C GLY A 130 -4.09 -4.43 -7.10
N VAL A 131 -4.76 -3.27 -7.17
CA VAL A 131 -4.53 -2.21 -8.18
C VAL A 131 -4.04 -0.89 -7.58
N ALA A 132 -3.47 -0.96 -6.39
CA ALA A 132 -2.71 0.12 -5.76
C ALA A 132 -1.48 -0.43 -5.05
N VAL A 133 -0.49 0.42 -4.88
CA VAL A 133 0.76 0.14 -4.20
C VAL A 133 1.18 1.35 -3.39
N ASP A 134 1.63 1.10 -2.16
CA ASP A 134 2.29 2.09 -1.30
C ASP A 134 3.79 1.84 -1.36
N LEU A 135 4.56 2.87 -1.70
CA LEU A 135 6.00 2.71 -1.92
C LEU A 135 6.78 4.00 -1.66
N THR A 136 8.09 3.83 -1.59
CA THR A 136 9.07 4.93 -1.55
C THR A 136 10.23 4.61 -2.48
N ILE A 137 11.28 5.44 -2.45
CA ILE A 137 12.54 5.22 -3.16
C ILE A 137 13.67 5.06 -2.14
N VAL A 138 14.55 4.11 -2.38
CA VAL A 138 15.85 3.99 -1.72
C VAL A 138 16.98 4.38 -2.68
N ASP A 139 18.01 5.04 -2.16
CA ASP A 139 19.18 5.43 -2.92
C ASP A 139 20.13 4.25 -3.18
N ASP A 140 21.25 4.51 -3.85
CA ASP A 140 22.30 3.54 -4.17
C ASP A 140 23.00 2.94 -2.92
N ARG A 141 22.85 3.60 -1.76
CA ARG A 141 23.35 3.14 -0.46
C ARG A 141 22.28 2.42 0.38
N GLY A 142 21.09 2.24 -0.17
CA GLY A 142 19.95 1.61 0.50
C GLY A 142 19.23 2.50 1.51
N ARG A 143 19.48 3.82 1.53
CA ARG A 143 18.80 4.77 2.42
C ARG A 143 17.49 5.21 1.78
N VAL A 144 16.42 5.23 2.57
CA VAL A 144 15.13 5.78 2.13
C VAL A 144 15.27 7.27 1.89
N LEU A 145 14.78 7.75 0.75
CA LEU A 145 14.73 9.19 0.46
C LEU A 145 13.74 9.88 1.41
N ASP A 146 14.13 11.05 1.90
CA ASP A 146 13.23 11.87 2.71
C ASP A 146 12.02 12.33 1.89
N MET A 147 10.83 11.94 2.32
CA MET A 147 9.53 12.29 1.73
C MET A 147 8.77 13.31 2.59
N GLY A 148 9.38 13.85 3.65
CA GLY A 148 8.84 14.91 4.52
C GLY A 148 7.85 14.44 5.57
N SER A 149 7.37 13.21 5.50
CA SER A 149 6.61 12.55 6.57
C SER A 149 6.80 11.04 6.48
N SER A 150 6.58 10.34 7.60
CA SER A 150 6.58 8.88 7.61
C SER A 150 5.42 8.31 6.79
N PHE A 151 5.54 7.04 6.42
CA PHE A 151 4.42 6.23 5.94
C PHE A 151 3.31 6.22 6.99
N ASP A 152 2.05 6.17 6.56
CA ASP A 152 0.86 6.21 7.43
C ASP A 152 0.70 7.46 8.30
N HIS A 153 1.43 8.54 8.03
CA HIS A 153 1.19 9.81 8.71
C HIS A 153 -0.11 10.45 8.23
N PHE A 154 -1.11 10.51 9.09
CA PHE A 154 -2.41 11.11 8.80
C PHE A 154 -2.40 12.61 9.10
N GLY A 155 -1.96 13.40 8.11
CA GLY A 155 -1.83 14.85 8.28
C GLY A 155 -1.43 15.59 7.01
N ALA A 156 -1.41 16.92 7.07
CA ALA A 156 -1.16 17.80 5.93
C ALA A 156 0.23 17.58 5.28
N THR A 157 1.22 17.13 6.06
CA THR A 157 2.56 16.83 5.56
C THR A 157 2.62 15.59 4.67
N SER A 158 1.60 14.73 4.70
CA SER A 158 1.48 13.60 3.75
C SER A 158 0.84 13.99 2.42
N HIS A 159 0.15 15.14 2.37
CA HIS A 159 -0.55 15.59 1.17
C HIS A 159 0.43 16.09 0.11
N LEU A 160 0.06 15.88 -1.15
CA LEU A 160 0.77 16.39 -2.31
C LEU A 160 0.32 17.82 -2.64
N GLY A 161 1.22 18.59 -3.28
CA GLY A 161 0.92 19.91 -3.84
C GLY A 161 1.26 21.08 -2.92
N ARG A 162 1.71 20.84 -1.68
CA ARG A 162 2.13 21.90 -0.76
C ARG A 162 3.62 21.84 -0.38
N GLU A 163 4.38 21.03 -1.08
CA GLU A 163 5.78 20.74 -0.71
C GLU A 163 6.63 22.02 -0.62
N HIS A 164 6.51 22.92 -1.59
CA HIS A 164 7.29 24.19 -1.59
C HIS A 164 6.86 25.15 -0.48
N GLU A 165 5.57 25.18 -0.11
CA GLU A 165 5.08 25.95 1.03
C GLU A 165 5.68 25.44 2.32
N LEU A 166 5.68 24.10 2.51
CA LEU A 166 6.22 23.45 3.70
C LEU A 166 7.75 23.61 3.82
N VAL A 167 8.47 23.71 2.71
CA VAL A 167 9.90 24.08 2.73
C VAL A 167 10.07 25.53 3.18
N ARG A 168 9.30 26.47 2.62
CA ARG A 168 9.40 27.88 3.02
C ARG A 168 9.08 28.13 4.48
N SER A 169 8.20 27.29 5.06
CA SER A 169 7.87 27.35 6.50
C SER A 169 8.83 26.58 7.40
N GLY A 170 9.90 25.99 6.84
CA GLY A 170 10.89 25.22 7.60
C GLY A 170 10.42 23.84 8.09
N ILE A 171 9.24 23.36 7.64
CA ILE A 171 8.69 22.06 8.01
C ILE A 171 9.36 20.93 7.21
N PHE A 172 9.60 21.16 5.91
CA PHE A 172 10.27 20.21 5.03
C PHE A 172 11.70 20.62 4.74
N ALA A 173 12.58 19.62 4.65
CA ALA A 173 13.90 19.80 4.09
C ALA A 173 13.83 20.13 2.57
N PRO A 174 14.81 20.88 2.01
CA PRO A 174 14.78 21.34 0.61
C PRO A 174 14.75 20.23 -0.44
N GLU A 175 15.16 19.00 -0.11
CA GLU A 175 15.16 17.84 -1.00
C GLU A 175 13.79 17.18 -1.14
N VAL A 176 12.88 17.31 -0.17
CA VAL A 176 11.56 16.66 -0.18
C VAL A 176 10.75 16.92 -1.44
N PRO A 177 10.61 18.17 -1.95
CA PRO A 177 9.90 18.43 -3.20
C PRO A 177 10.49 17.67 -4.38
N ARG A 178 11.82 17.59 -4.48
CA ARG A 178 12.54 16.89 -5.56
C ARG A 178 12.32 15.38 -5.48
N ASN A 179 12.40 14.80 -4.28
CA ASN A 179 12.19 13.37 -4.05
C ASN A 179 10.76 12.95 -4.43
N ARG A 180 9.75 13.69 -3.97
CA ARG A 180 8.35 13.46 -4.34
C ARG A 180 8.09 13.67 -5.83
N ALA A 181 8.70 14.70 -6.44
CA ALA A 181 8.57 14.97 -7.87
C ALA A 181 9.20 13.86 -8.72
N LEU A 182 10.37 13.34 -8.34
CA LEU A 182 11.01 12.18 -8.98
C LEU A 182 10.05 11.00 -8.99
N MET A 183 9.51 10.62 -7.84
CA MET A 183 8.60 9.49 -7.71
C MET A 183 7.33 9.67 -8.56
N ARG A 184 6.66 10.84 -8.48
CA ARG A 184 5.47 11.16 -9.29
C ARG A 184 5.74 11.09 -10.78
N ARG A 185 6.87 11.62 -11.22
CA ARG A 185 7.23 11.67 -12.65
C ARG A 185 7.51 10.27 -13.18
N ILE A 186 8.33 9.49 -12.52
CA ILE A 186 8.67 8.12 -12.96
C ILE A 186 7.41 7.24 -13.00
N LEU A 187 6.62 7.22 -11.94
CA LEU A 187 5.39 6.42 -11.88
C LEU A 187 4.32 6.92 -12.87
N GLY A 188 4.25 8.23 -13.08
CA GLY A 188 3.36 8.83 -14.08
C GLY A 188 3.66 8.39 -15.52
N GLN A 189 4.94 8.20 -15.89
CA GLN A 189 5.34 7.72 -17.22
C GLN A 189 4.84 6.29 -17.53
N VAL A 190 4.57 5.50 -16.52
CA VAL A 190 4.03 4.14 -16.68
C VAL A 190 2.52 4.06 -16.46
N GLY A 191 1.84 5.21 -16.35
CA GLY A 191 0.38 5.31 -16.25
C GLY A 191 -0.17 5.22 -14.82
N LEU A 192 0.68 5.27 -13.79
CA LEU A 192 0.24 5.30 -12.40
C LEU A 192 -0.02 6.74 -11.94
N CYS A 193 -1.05 6.93 -11.14
CA CYS A 193 -1.38 8.24 -10.56
C CYS A 193 -1.32 8.19 -9.03
N PRO A 194 -0.86 9.28 -8.40
CA PRO A 194 -0.82 9.38 -6.94
C PRO A 194 -2.21 9.63 -6.36
N TYR A 195 -2.39 9.31 -5.10
CA TYR A 195 -3.49 9.81 -4.29
C TYR A 195 -3.08 11.12 -3.59
N ALA A 196 -3.90 12.15 -3.72
CA ALA A 196 -3.50 13.51 -3.30
C ALA A 196 -3.21 13.67 -1.80
N LYS A 197 -3.75 12.81 -0.94
CA LYS A 197 -3.58 12.88 0.52
C LYS A 197 -2.46 12.00 1.08
N GLU A 198 -1.80 11.20 0.21
CA GLU A 198 -0.81 10.21 0.63
C GLU A 198 0.32 10.17 -0.40
N TRP A 199 1.50 10.70 -0.06
CA TRP A 199 2.63 10.78 -0.98
C TRP A 199 3.14 9.40 -1.44
N TRP A 200 2.90 8.36 -0.65
CA TRP A 200 3.33 6.98 -0.91
C TRP A 200 2.39 6.20 -1.83
N HIS A 201 1.08 6.59 -1.91
CA HIS A 201 0.03 5.81 -2.58
C HIS A 201 -0.05 6.09 -4.07
N TYR A 202 0.15 5.05 -4.87
CA TYR A 202 0.01 5.07 -6.34
C TYR A 202 -0.92 3.98 -6.82
N GLN A 203 -1.66 4.24 -7.90
CA GLN A 203 -2.74 3.39 -8.36
C GLN A 203 -2.91 3.49 -9.88
N GLU A 204 -3.59 2.49 -10.47
CA GLU A 204 -4.02 2.57 -11.85
C GLU A 204 -4.98 3.76 -12.05
N ARG A 205 -4.85 4.43 -13.20
CA ARG A 205 -5.73 5.54 -13.60
C ARG A 205 -7.08 5.00 -14.07
N MET A 206 -7.92 4.63 -13.11
CA MET A 206 -9.22 4.02 -13.33
C MET A 206 -10.18 4.46 -12.23
N SER A 207 -11.47 4.65 -12.57
CA SER A 207 -12.49 4.94 -11.56
C SER A 207 -12.78 3.71 -10.68
N MET A 208 -13.24 3.91 -9.44
CA MET A 208 -13.62 2.77 -8.58
C MET A 208 -14.75 1.91 -9.13
N PRO A 209 -15.80 2.43 -9.85
CA PRO A 209 -16.76 1.59 -10.56
C PRO A 209 -16.10 0.67 -11.58
N GLU A 210 -15.10 1.16 -12.33
CA GLU A 210 -14.37 0.32 -13.30
C GLU A 210 -13.49 -0.73 -12.62
N VAL A 211 -12.80 -0.36 -11.55
CA VAL A 211 -12.01 -1.31 -10.72
C VAL A 211 -12.91 -2.48 -10.31
N ARG A 212 -14.09 -2.19 -9.76
CA ARG A 212 -15.04 -3.22 -9.31
C ARG A 212 -15.62 -4.10 -10.43
N ARG A 213 -15.67 -3.59 -11.65
CA ARG A 213 -16.11 -4.40 -12.81
C ARG A 213 -15.00 -5.29 -13.35
N ARG A 214 -13.76 -4.84 -13.27
CA ARG A 214 -12.60 -5.50 -13.91
C ARG A 214 -11.88 -6.48 -13.00
N TYR A 215 -11.87 -6.22 -11.70
CA TYR A 215 -11.01 -6.92 -10.76
C TYR A 215 -11.83 -7.59 -9.66
N ARG A 216 -11.35 -8.74 -9.24
CA ARG A 216 -11.97 -9.48 -8.14
C ARG A 216 -11.56 -8.86 -6.81
N LEU A 217 -12.54 -8.68 -5.92
CA LEU A 217 -12.30 -8.26 -4.54
C LEU A 217 -11.56 -9.38 -3.77
N LEU A 218 -10.56 -9.00 -2.99
CA LEU A 218 -9.82 -9.90 -2.10
C LEU A 218 -10.62 -10.07 -0.80
N ASP A 219 -11.69 -10.83 -0.85
CA ASP A 219 -12.72 -10.94 0.18
C ASP A 219 -12.41 -11.99 1.27
N PHE A 220 -11.17 -12.32 1.49
CA PHE A 220 -10.64 -13.21 2.52
C PHE A 220 -9.94 -12.45 3.66
#